data_685f8a2753d806a164c180c5f1f182c1
#
_entry.id   685f8a2753d806a164c180c5f1f182c1
#
_cell.length_a   1.000
_cell.length_b   1.000
_cell.length_c   1.000
_cell.angle_alpha   90.00
_cell.angle_beta   90.00
_cell.angle_gamma   90.00
#
_symmetry.space_group_name_H-M   'P 1'
#
loop_
_entity.id
_entity.type
_entity.pdbx_description
1 polymer ?
#
loop_
_entity_poly.entity_id
_entity_poly.type
_entity_poly.pdbx_seq_one_letter_code
_entity_poly.pdbx_strand_id
1 'polypeptide(L)'
;SYLSINAVKCLLGQVPKDTKHGRRDMTLLALMYHTGARVQEIIDLTPESVRASKPYTIELLGKGAKRRIAPIEDGIMHLLVEYMAEQDLDSFTDRSRPLFSNCWGEKLTTTGVTYILQKYVSIAKIKNTELFPSVVSPHVLRHSIAMHLLQAGVNLIYIRDLLGHVSIQTTEIYARADSKLKREALEKAYEDIANPV
;
A
#
# COMPACT_ATOMS: atom_id res chain seq x y z
N SER A 1 -1.81 -10.43 11.90
CA SER A 1 -3.04 -9.62 11.78
C SER A 1 -2.92 -8.64 10.63
N TYR A 2 -4.03 -8.30 10.02
CA TYR A 2 -4.14 -7.34 8.94
C TYR A 2 -5.40 -6.48 9.13
N LEU A 3 -5.45 -5.33 8.46
CA LEU A 3 -6.58 -4.42 8.53
C LEU A 3 -7.67 -4.87 7.55
N SER A 4 -8.94 -4.74 7.96
CA SER A 4 -10.05 -4.85 7.01
C SER A 4 -10.07 -3.66 6.05
N ILE A 5 -10.81 -3.77 4.96
CA ILE A 5 -11.02 -2.65 4.03
C ILE A 5 -11.61 -1.45 4.76
N ASN A 6 -12.57 -1.68 5.66
CA ASN A 6 -13.17 -0.61 6.46
C ASN A 6 -12.15 0.05 7.39
N ALA A 7 -11.24 -0.72 7.99
CA ALA A 7 -10.16 -0.17 8.80
C ALA A 7 -9.20 0.70 7.97
N VAL A 8 -8.83 0.25 6.78
CA VAL A 8 -7.99 1.06 5.86
C VAL A 8 -8.70 2.36 5.48
N LYS A 9 -9.98 2.30 5.13
CA LYS A 9 -10.78 3.50 4.83
C LYS A 9 -10.86 4.44 6.02
N CYS A 10 -11.08 3.91 7.22
CA CYS A 10 -11.11 4.70 8.45
C CYS A 10 -9.75 5.38 8.71
N LEU A 11 -8.66 4.65 8.56
CA LEU A 11 -7.31 5.17 8.71
C LEU A 11 -7.03 6.32 7.74
N LEU A 12 -7.23 6.11 6.46
CA LEU A 12 -6.99 7.13 5.42
C LEU A 12 -7.92 8.33 5.58
N GLY A 13 -9.13 8.12 6.09
CA GLY A 13 -10.10 9.16 6.37
C GLY A 13 -9.67 10.14 7.46
N GLN A 14 -8.68 9.80 8.28
CA GLN A 14 -8.15 10.69 9.33
C GLN A 14 -7.12 11.68 8.79
N VAL A 15 -6.61 11.48 7.59
CA VAL A 15 -5.54 12.30 7.03
C VAL A 15 -6.13 13.63 6.51
N PRO A 16 -5.64 14.79 6.99
CA PRO A 16 -6.14 16.09 6.52
C PRO A 16 -5.84 16.29 5.03
N LYS A 17 -6.83 16.77 4.28
CA LYS A 17 -6.68 17.08 2.85
C LYS A 17 -6.35 18.55 2.59
N ASP A 18 -6.51 19.39 3.60
CA ASP A 18 -6.40 20.85 3.52
C ASP A 18 -5.02 21.38 3.93
N THR A 19 -4.09 20.51 4.30
CA THR A 19 -2.71 20.87 4.66
C THR A 19 -1.71 20.20 3.73
N LYS A 20 -0.54 20.83 3.53
CA LYS A 20 0.54 20.26 2.73
C LYS A 20 1.04 18.93 3.29
N HIS A 21 1.25 18.88 4.61
CA HIS A 21 1.67 17.64 5.26
C HIS A 21 0.59 16.55 5.17
N GLY A 22 -0.67 16.91 5.27
CA GLY A 22 -1.77 15.97 5.09
C GLY A 22 -1.82 15.41 3.68
N ARG A 23 -1.65 16.22 2.66
CA ARG A 23 -1.61 15.75 1.26
C ARG A 23 -0.40 14.86 0.99
N ARG A 24 0.78 15.19 1.56
CA ARG A 24 1.95 14.30 1.54
C ARG A 24 1.62 12.95 2.19
N ASP A 25 1.07 12.99 3.39
CA ASP A 25 0.78 11.79 4.19
C ASP A 25 -0.29 10.91 3.52
N MET A 26 -1.31 11.52 2.92
CA MET A 26 -2.31 10.78 2.15
C MET A 26 -1.68 10.07 0.96
N THR A 27 -0.86 10.77 0.19
CA THR A 27 -0.18 10.20 -0.99
C THR A 27 0.75 9.07 -0.57
N LEU A 28 1.52 9.26 0.49
CA LEU A 28 2.42 8.27 1.06
C LEU A 28 1.68 7.00 1.49
N LEU A 29 0.66 7.15 2.32
CA LEU A 29 -0.07 6.01 2.88
C LEU A 29 -0.92 5.29 1.81
N ALA A 30 -1.55 6.03 0.92
CA ALA A 30 -2.29 5.44 -0.20
C ALA A 30 -1.37 4.64 -1.11
N LEU A 31 -0.21 5.17 -1.43
CA LEU A 31 0.78 4.49 -2.27
C LEU A 31 1.33 3.23 -1.58
N MET A 32 1.63 3.30 -0.30
CA MET A 32 2.06 2.15 0.50
C MET A 32 1.03 1.02 0.49
N TYR A 33 -0.23 1.36 0.70
CA TYR A 33 -1.31 0.37 0.70
C TYR A 33 -1.53 -0.24 -0.69
N HIS A 34 -1.66 0.59 -1.72
CA HIS A 34 -1.97 0.11 -3.08
C HIS A 34 -0.85 -0.71 -3.73
N THR A 35 0.40 -0.41 -3.43
CA THR A 35 1.54 -1.13 -3.99
C THR A 35 2.00 -2.28 -3.12
N GLY A 36 1.66 -2.26 -1.84
CA GLY A 36 2.22 -3.18 -0.86
C GLY A 36 3.72 -3.05 -0.68
N ALA A 37 4.32 -1.95 -1.11
CA ALA A 37 5.76 -1.74 -1.05
C ALA A 37 6.28 -1.75 0.39
N ARG A 38 7.55 -2.13 0.54
CA ARG A 38 8.26 -1.97 1.80
C ARG A 38 8.55 -0.49 2.05
N VAL A 39 8.66 -0.10 3.33
CA VAL A 39 8.92 1.31 3.69
C VAL A 39 10.16 1.84 2.97
N GLN A 40 11.24 1.07 2.95
CA GLN A 40 12.48 1.50 2.29
C GLN A 40 12.28 1.73 0.79
N GLU A 41 11.48 0.90 0.12
CA GLU A 41 11.18 1.09 -1.30
C GLU A 41 10.44 2.40 -1.57
N ILE A 42 9.53 2.77 -0.66
CA ILE A 42 8.76 4.02 -0.79
C ILE A 42 9.63 5.25 -0.54
N ILE A 43 10.44 5.25 0.51
CA ILE A 43 11.27 6.42 0.83
C ILE A 43 12.41 6.62 -0.16
N ASP A 44 12.81 5.58 -0.89
CA ASP A 44 13.82 5.66 -1.94
C ASP A 44 13.27 6.14 -3.29
N LEU A 45 11.95 6.32 -3.41
CA LEU A 45 11.34 6.82 -4.65
C LEU A 45 11.79 8.24 -4.96
N THR A 46 12.01 8.49 -6.24
CA THR A 46 12.28 9.80 -6.83
C THR A 46 11.27 10.09 -7.93
N PRO A 47 11.18 11.32 -8.45
CA PRO A 47 10.31 11.60 -9.60
C PRO A 47 10.57 10.71 -10.82
N GLU A 48 11.82 10.27 -11.02
CA GLU A 48 12.18 9.34 -12.11
C GLU A 48 11.52 7.96 -11.97
N SER A 49 11.14 7.59 -10.75
CA SER A 49 10.46 6.32 -10.48
C SER A 49 9.02 6.29 -10.98
N VAL A 50 8.44 7.44 -11.31
CA VAL A 50 7.03 7.60 -11.64
C VAL A 50 6.83 7.70 -13.14
N ARG A 51 6.04 6.80 -13.70
CA ARG A 51 5.53 6.90 -15.07
C ARG A 51 4.10 7.43 -15.04
N ALA A 52 3.94 8.72 -15.36
CA ALA A 52 2.65 9.41 -15.34
C ALA A 52 1.91 9.38 -16.68
N SER A 53 2.38 8.59 -17.64
CA SER A 53 1.69 8.30 -18.90
C SER A 53 1.25 6.83 -18.90
N LYS A 54 0.13 6.53 -19.57
CA LYS A 54 -0.41 5.16 -19.59
C LYS A 54 0.54 4.19 -20.32
N PRO A 55 0.76 2.99 -19.80
CA PRO A 55 0.25 2.47 -18.52
C PRO A 55 0.97 3.10 -17.32
N TYR A 56 0.21 3.54 -16.34
CA TYR A 56 0.74 4.17 -15.12
C TYR A 56 1.48 3.15 -14.25
N THR A 57 2.71 3.47 -13.92
CA THR A 57 3.55 2.58 -13.09
C THR A 57 4.47 3.38 -12.19
N ILE A 58 4.93 2.73 -11.13
CA ILE A 58 6.10 3.15 -10.37
C ILE A 58 7.14 2.05 -10.38
N GLU A 59 8.40 2.44 -10.38
CA GLU A 59 9.53 1.54 -10.27
C GLU A 59 10.02 1.52 -8.82
N LEU A 60 9.98 0.35 -8.21
CA LEU A 60 10.42 0.12 -6.85
C LEU A 60 11.78 -0.59 -6.86
N LEU A 61 12.71 -0.08 -6.05
CA LEU A 61 14.04 -0.66 -5.91
C LEU A 61 14.09 -1.46 -4.60
N GLY A 62 14.05 -2.77 -4.71
CA GLY A 62 14.09 -3.68 -3.56
C GLY A 62 15.49 -4.04 -3.11
N LYS A 63 15.56 -4.97 -2.16
CA LYS A 63 16.81 -5.50 -1.61
C LYS A 63 17.69 -6.11 -2.72
N GLY A 64 18.98 -5.79 -2.70
CA GLY A 64 19.94 -6.25 -3.70
C GLY A 64 19.80 -5.56 -5.06
N ALA A 65 19.29 -4.32 -5.07
CA ALA A 65 19.05 -3.52 -6.28
C ALA A 65 18.10 -4.19 -7.29
N LYS A 66 17.22 -5.08 -6.84
CA LYS A 66 16.20 -5.68 -7.68
C LYS A 66 15.09 -4.67 -7.95
N ARG A 67 14.88 -4.36 -9.22
CA ARG A 67 13.82 -3.47 -9.68
C ARG A 67 12.55 -4.26 -9.92
N ARG A 68 11.43 -3.69 -9.52
CA ARG A 68 10.10 -4.19 -9.89
C ARG A 68 9.18 -3.04 -10.25
N ILE A 69 8.25 -3.33 -11.13
CA ILE A 69 7.29 -2.35 -11.63
C ILE A 69 5.94 -2.65 -10.96
N ALA A 70 5.38 -1.65 -10.30
CA ALA A 70 4.04 -1.73 -9.73
C ALA A 70 3.06 -0.94 -10.61
N PRO A 71 1.98 -1.56 -11.10
CA PRO A 71 0.93 -0.83 -11.80
C PRO A 71 0.19 0.08 -10.82
N ILE A 72 -0.19 1.27 -11.30
CA ILE A 72 -0.87 2.28 -10.50
C ILE A 72 -2.22 2.59 -11.12
N GLU A 73 -3.27 2.51 -10.30
CA GLU A 73 -4.62 2.88 -10.69
C GLU A 73 -4.72 4.39 -10.98
N ASP A 74 -5.65 4.77 -11.85
CA ASP A 74 -5.86 6.16 -12.29
C ASP A 74 -6.01 7.13 -11.11
N GLY A 75 -6.83 6.80 -10.13
CA GLY A 75 -7.09 7.66 -8.96
C GLY A 75 -5.84 7.89 -8.11
N ILE A 76 -5.02 6.87 -7.93
CA ILE A 76 -3.77 6.96 -7.16
C ILE A 76 -2.73 7.75 -7.95
N MET A 77 -2.63 7.54 -9.26
CA MET A 77 -1.71 8.32 -10.09
C MET A 77 -2.11 9.80 -10.11
N HIS A 78 -3.39 10.11 -10.17
CA HIS A 78 -3.88 11.48 -10.10
C HIS A 78 -3.47 12.16 -8.78
N LEU A 79 -3.65 11.47 -7.66
CA LEU A 79 -3.22 11.94 -6.34
C LEU A 79 -1.70 12.19 -6.30
N LEU A 80 -0.92 11.28 -6.86
CA LEU A 80 0.54 11.37 -6.91
C LEU A 80 1.01 12.54 -7.78
N VAL A 81 0.43 12.74 -8.95
CA VAL A 81 0.77 13.83 -9.86
C VAL A 81 0.46 15.19 -9.25
N GLU A 82 -0.70 15.33 -8.60
CA GLU A 82 -1.06 16.56 -7.89
C GLU A 82 -0.07 16.86 -6.76
N TYR A 83 0.29 15.85 -5.98
CA TYR A 83 1.30 15.99 -4.93
C TYR A 83 2.65 16.41 -5.49
N MET A 84 3.11 15.78 -6.57
CA MET A 84 4.38 16.12 -7.22
C MET A 84 4.38 17.57 -7.73
N ALA A 85 3.29 18.03 -8.35
CA ALA A 85 3.16 19.41 -8.82
C ALA A 85 3.22 20.39 -7.66
N GLU A 86 2.55 20.11 -6.55
CA GLU A 86 2.59 20.95 -5.33
C GLU A 86 4.00 21.06 -4.74
N GLN A 87 4.83 20.03 -4.87
CA GLN A 87 6.19 19.98 -4.36
C GLN A 87 7.24 20.40 -5.39
N ASP A 88 6.84 20.90 -6.57
CA ASP A 88 7.73 21.21 -7.69
C ASP A 88 8.60 20.02 -8.14
N LEU A 89 8.10 18.80 -7.98
CA LEU A 89 8.82 17.57 -8.34
C LEU A 89 8.61 17.15 -9.79
N ASP A 90 7.73 17.82 -10.50
CA ASP A 90 7.46 17.64 -11.93
C ASP A 90 8.43 18.41 -12.84
N SER A 91 9.27 19.27 -12.27
CA SER A 91 10.28 19.99 -13.04
C SER A 91 11.41 19.08 -13.51
N PHE A 92 11.87 19.29 -14.75
CA PHE A 92 12.96 18.52 -15.35
C PHE A 92 14.33 18.79 -14.71
N THR A 93 14.45 19.73 -13.80
CA THR A 93 15.73 20.26 -13.32
C THR A 93 16.37 19.43 -12.22
N ASP A 94 15.61 18.66 -11.47
CA ASP A 94 16.18 17.78 -10.44
C ASP A 94 15.30 16.56 -10.19
N ARG A 95 15.52 15.50 -10.97
CA ARG A 95 14.78 14.25 -10.88
C ARG A 95 15.29 13.30 -9.79
N SER A 96 16.41 13.65 -9.14
CA SER A 96 17.02 12.86 -8.08
C SER A 96 16.51 13.21 -6.68
N ARG A 97 15.69 14.26 -6.57
CA ARG A 97 15.08 14.65 -5.30
C ARG A 97 14.19 13.52 -4.75
N PRO A 98 14.13 13.33 -3.42
CA PRO A 98 13.22 12.36 -2.85
C PRO A 98 11.78 12.72 -3.18
N LEU A 99 10.96 11.70 -3.49
CA LEU A 99 9.53 11.89 -3.73
C LEU A 99 8.82 12.33 -2.44
N PHE A 100 9.20 11.73 -1.32
CA PHE A 100 8.66 12.08 0.00
C PHE A 100 9.75 12.66 0.89
N SER A 101 9.54 13.86 1.37
CA SER A 101 10.49 14.58 2.22
C SER A 101 9.82 15.13 3.48
N ASN A 102 10.65 15.41 4.49
CA ASN A 102 10.24 16.09 5.70
C ASN A 102 10.11 17.62 5.46
N CYS A 103 9.78 18.38 6.52
CA CYS A 103 9.63 19.84 6.44
C CYS A 103 10.93 20.57 6.07
N TRP A 104 12.08 19.91 6.19
CA TRP A 104 13.39 20.46 5.83
C TRP A 104 13.80 20.12 4.38
N GLY A 105 12.95 19.43 3.64
CA GLY A 105 13.24 18.96 2.28
C GLY A 105 14.14 17.72 2.23
N GLU A 106 14.40 17.09 3.37
CA GLU A 106 15.21 15.88 3.45
C GLU A 106 14.34 14.64 3.25
N LYS A 107 14.94 13.60 2.68
CA LYS A 107 14.34 12.29 2.51
C LYS A 107 13.76 11.76 3.81
N LEU A 108 12.54 11.23 3.79
CA LEU A 108 11.94 10.57 4.94
C LEU A 108 12.77 9.37 5.36
N THR A 109 12.75 9.08 6.65
CA THR A 109 13.32 7.86 7.23
C THR A 109 12.23 6.81 7.48
N THR A 110 12.62 5.56 7.68
CA THR A 110 11.69 4.50 8.07
C THR A 110 10.99 4.82 9.38
N THR A 111 11.70 5.41 10.34
CA THR A 111 11.15 5.90 11.61
C THR A 111 10.13 7.01 11.36
N GLY A 112 10.42 7.93 10.46
CA GLY A 112 9.53 9.03 10.10
C GLY A 112 8.22 8.54 9.48
N VAL A 113 8.28 7.55 8.61
CA VAL A 113 7.08 6.93 8.02
C VAL A 113 6.26 6.21 9.08
N THR A 114 6.91 5.47 9.97
CA THR A 114 6.23 4.80 11.07
C THR A 114 5.53 5.81 11.98
N TYR A 115 6.16 6.92 12.26
CA TYR A 115 5.56 8.02 13.05
C TYR A 115 4.31 8.58 12.36
N ILE A 116 4.38 8.84 11.06
CA ILE A 116 3.24 9.33 10.26
C ILE A 116 2.07 8.33 10.34
N LEU A 117 2.34 7.05 10.14
CA LEU A 117 1.32 6.01 10.24
C LEU A 117 0.68 5.96 11.63
N GLN A 118 1.50 5.94 12.69
CA GLN A 118 1.01 5.87 14.08
C GLN A 118 0.16 7.07 14.46
N LYS A 119 0.48 8.25 13.97
CA LYS A 119 -0.31 9.46 14.19
C LYS A 119 -1.76 9.27 13.76
N TYR A 120 -1.99 8.75 12.55
CA TYR A 120 -3.35 8.56 12.03
C TYR A 120 -4.03 7.31 12.58
N VAL A 121 -3.27 6.27 12.85
CA VAL A 121 -3.78 5.07 13.55
C VAL A 121 -4.33 5.44 14.93
N SER A 122 -3.62 6.27 15.68
CA SER A 122 -4.06 6.73 17.01
C SER A 122 -5.38 7.47 16.93
N ILE A 123 -5.55 8.36 15.95
CA ILE A 123 -6.80 9.08 15.73
C ILE A 123 -7.92 8.12 15.32
N ALA A 124 -7.64 7.20 14.41
CA ALA A 124 -8.61 6.23 13.92
C ALA A 124 -9.09 5.30 15.04
N LYS A 125 -8.20 4.85 15.91
CA LYS A 125 -8.53 4.01 17.07
C LYS A 125 -9.47 4.69 18.06
N ILE A 126 -9.33 5.99 18.27
CA ILE A 126 -10.24 6.76 19.13
C ILE A 126 -11.67 6.69 18.58
N LYS A 127 -11.81 6.75 17.25
CA LYS A 127 -13.12 6.71 16.59
C LYS A 127 -13.71 5.30 16.50
N ASN A 128 -12.87 4.29 16.28
CA ASN A 128 -13.28 2.91 16.06
C ASN A 128 -12.23 1.93 16.58
N THR A 129 -12.14 1.77 17.89
CA THR A 129 -11.14 0.92 18.54
C THR A 129 -11.19 -0.54 18.05
N GLU A 130 -12.38 -1.06 17.78
CA GLU A 130 -12.58 -2.46 17.41
C GLU A 130 -12.07 -2.81 16.01
N LEU A 131 -11.91 -1.81 15.14
CA LEU A 131 -11.42 -2.03 13.78
C LEU A 131 -9.92 -2.31 13.69
N PHE A 132 -9.16 -1.97 14.74
CA PHE A 132 -7.71 -1.99 14.67
C PHE A 132 -7.10 -3.00 15.64
N PRO A 133 -6.09 -3.77 15.19
CA PRO A 133 -5.29 -4.58 16.11
C PRO A 133 -4.48 -3.68 17.06
N SER A 134 -3.93 -4.30 18.11
CA SER A 134 -3.15 -3.59 19.12
C SER A 134 -1.98 -2.80 18.50
N VAL A 135 -1.33 -3.38 17.50
CA VAL A 135 -0.20 -2.78 16.79
C VAL A 135 -0.49 -2.71 15.29
N VAL A 136 -0.34 -1.52 14.72
CA VAL A 136 -0.43 -1.29 13.27
C VAL A 136 0.91 -0.71 12.80
N SER A 137 1.68 -1.53 12.12
CA SER A 137 2.97 -1.14 11.52
C SER A 137 2.84 -0.99 10.00
N PRO A 138 3.83 -0.40 9.32
CA PRO A 138 3.86 -0.41 7.86
C PRO A 138 3.73 -1.81 7.26
N HIS A 139 4.27 -2.81 7.92
CA HIS A 139 4.17 -4.20 7.50
C HIS A 139 2.72 -4.72 7.53
N VAL A 140 1.92 -4.23 8.47
CA VAL A 140 0.49 -4.54 8.53
C VAL A 140 -0.26 -4.02 7.31
N LEU A 141 0.06 -2.81 6.81
CA LEU A 141 -0.53 -2.29 5.57
C LEU A 141 -0.19 -3.19 4.37
N ARG A 142 1.06 -3.59 4.26
CA ARG A 142 1.52 -4.49 3.20
C ARG A 142 0.81 -5.85 3.27
N HIS A 143 0.69 -6.41 4.45
CA HIS A 143 -0.03 -7.65 4.67
C HIS A 143 -1.52 -7.50 4.34
N SER A 144 -2.10 -6.36 4.65
CA SER A 144 -3.51 -6.08 4.39
C SER A 144 -3.83 -6.09 2.90
N ILE A 145 -3.04 -5.42 2.06
CA ILE A 145 -3.29 -5.45 0.61
C ILE A 145 -3.13 -6.84 0.03
N ALA A 146 -2.14 -7.61 0.49
CA ALA A 146 -1.98 -8.99 0.05
C ALA A 146 -3.23 -9.83 0.35
N MET A 147 -3.76 -9.73 1.56
CA MET A 147 -4.98 -10.44 1.97
C MET A 147 -6.21 -9.95 1.21
N HIS A 148 -6.33 -8.65 0.97
CA HIS A 148 -7.45 -8.09 0.20
C HIS A 148 -7.43 -8.56 -1.26
N LEU A 149 -6.26 -8.64 -1.88
CA LEU A 149 -6.10 -9.17 -3.23
C LEU A 149 -6.46 -10.67 -3.30
N LEU A 150 -6.04 -11.46 -2.32
CA LEU A 150 -6.43 -12.87 -2.22
C LEU A 150 -7.95 -13.02 -2.10
N GLN A 151 -8.57 -12.26 -1.23
CA GLN A 151 -10.02 -12.27 -1.01
C GLN A 151 -10.79 -11.81 -2.26
N ALA A 152 -10.19 -10.95 -3.07
CA ALA A 152 -10.74 -10.52 -4.35
C ALA A 152 -10.53 -11.54 -5.48
N GLY A 153 -9.86 -12.65 -5.22
CA GLY A 153 -9.64 -13.71 -6.20
C GLY A 153 -8.39 -13.55 -7.06
N VAL A 154 -7.49 -12.64 -6.70
CA VAL A 154 -6.23 -12.46 -7.43
C VAL A 154 -5.30 -13.64 -7.18
N ASN A 155 -4.65 -14.11 -8.24
CA ASN A 155 -3.74 -15.25 -8.18
C ASN A 155 -2.56 -14.98 -7.23
N LEU A 156 -2.24 -15.97 -6.40
CA LEU A 156 -1.16 -15.88 -5.41
C LEU A 156 0.21 -15.59 -6.06
N ILE A 157 0.47 -16.14 -7.24
CA ILE A 157 1.73 -15.89 -7.96
C ILE A 157 1.85 -14.42 -8.34
N TYR A 158 0.76 -13.82 -8.83
CA TYR A 158 0.71 -12.40 -9.16
C TYR A 158 0.94 -11.52 -7.90
N ILE A 159 0.31 -11.87 -6.79
CA ILE A 159 0.49 -11.15 -5.51
C ILE A 159 1.94 -11.23 -5.06
N ARG A 160 2.54 -12.41 -5.14
CA ARG A 160 3.96 -12.61 -4.81
C ARG A 160 4.87 -11.72 -5.67
N ASP A 161 4.61 -11.67 -6.96
CA ASP A 161 5.40 -10.86 -7.89
C ASP A 161 5.18 -9.36 -7.63
N LEU A 162 3.93 -8.94 -7.38
CA LEU A 162 3.59 -7.56 -7.05
C LEU A 162 4.29 -7.07 -5.78
N LEU A 163 4.35 -7.92 -4.75
CA LEU A 163 4.98 -7.58 -3.48
C LEU A 163 6.50 -7.69 -3.49
N GLY A 164 7.07 -8.24 -4.55
CA GLY A 164 8.48 -8.59 -4.59
C GLY A 164 8.79 -9.73 -3.60
N HIS A 165 9.96 -10.33 -3.65
CA HIS A 165 10.35 -11.52 -2.89
C HIS A 165 9.79 -11.58 -1.47
N VAL A 166 8.73 -12.35 -1.33
CA VAL A 166 8.18 -12.75 -0.04
C VAL A 166 9.05 -13.90 0.48
N SER A 167 9.47 -13.87 1.73
CA SER A 167 10.16 -15.01 2.35
C SER A 167 9.30 -16.27 2.23
N ILE A 168 9.93 -17.45 2.25
CA ILE A 168 9.23 -18.74 2.22
C ILE A 168 8.10 -18.78 3.26
N GLN A 169 8.34 -18.30 4.48
CA GLN A 169 7.35 -18.25 5.55
C GLN A 169 6.14 -17.37 5.20
N THR A 170 6.36 -16.20 4.60
CA THR A 170 5.28 -15.31 4.19
C THR A 170 4.47 -15.92 3.04
N THR A 171 5.15 -16.58 2.11
CA THR A 171 4.49 -17.31 1.01
C THR A 171 3.61 -18.45 1.55
N GLU A 172 4.06 -19.18 2.56
CA GLU A 172 3.26 -20.23 3.21
C GLU A 172 1.99 -19.69 3.85
N ILE A 173 2.06 -18.54 4.53
CA ILE A 173 0.89 -17.89 5.14
C ILE A 173 -0.15 -17.57 4.07
N TYR A 174 0.27 -16.97 2.95
CA TYR A 174 -0.63 -16.64 1.85
C TYR A 174 -1.15 -17.88 1.13
N ALA A 175 -0.33 -18.89 0.96
CA ALA A 175 -0.73 -20.16 0.36
C ALA A 175 -1.82 -20.85 1.19
N ARG A 176 -1.70 -20.83 2.51
CA ARG A 176 -2.74 -21.38 3.41
C ARG A 176 -4.03 -20.59 3.33
N ALA A 177 -3.95 -19.25 3.31
CA ALA A 177 -5.11 -18.38 3.14
C ALA A 177 -5.79 -18.60 1.79
N ASP A 178 -5.04 -18.72 0.72
CA ASP A 178 -5.54 -19.02 -0.62
C ASP A 178 -6.24 -20.37 -0.69
N SER A 179 -5.64 -21.41 -0.10
CA SER A 179 -6.22 -22.75 -0.05
C SER A 179 -7.52 -22.77 0.76
N LYS A 180 -7.60 -22.03 1.86
CA LYS A 180 -8.81 -21.90 2.66
C LYS A 180 -9.93 -21.23 1.86
N LEU A 181 -9.64 -20.13 1.19
CA LEU A 181 -10.62 -19.40 0.37
C LEU A 181 -11.14 -20.26 -0.78
N LYS A 182 -10.26 -21.00 -1.44
CA LYS A 182 -10.65 -21.94 -2.51
C LYS A 182 -11.55 -23.05 -2.01
N ARG A 183 -11.25 -23.61 -0.84
CA ARG A 183 -12.09 -24.64 -0.19
C ARG A 183 -13.46 -24.08 0.17
N GLU A 184 -13.54 -22.92 0.79
CA GLU A 184 -14.79 -22.27 1.14
C GLU A 184 -15.65 -21.97 -0.10
N ALA A 185 -15.03 -21.49 -1.16
CA ALA A 185 -15.71 -21.26 -2.44
C ALA A 185 -16.26 -22.55 -3.04
N LEU A 186 -15.51 -23.64 -2.95
CA LEU A 186 -15.92 -24.96 -3.44
C LEU A 186 -17.08 -25.52 -2.62
N GLU A 187 -17.01 -25.45 -1.30
CA GLU A 187 -18.07 -25.87 -0.40
C GLU A 187 -19.38 -25.12 -0.69
N LYS A 188 -19.30 -23.80 -0.87
CA LYS A 188 -20.46 -22.97 -1.23
C LYS A 188 -21.04 -23.37 -2.58
N ALA A 189 -20.23 -23.63 -3.58
CA ALA A 189 -20.68 -24.10 -4.89
C ALA A 189 -21.40 -25.45 -4.80
N TYR A 190 -20.90 -26.36 -3.98
CA TYR A 190 -21.58 -27.65 -3.73
C TYR A 190 -22.91 -27.49 -3.03
N GLU A 191 -23.03 -26.60 -2.06
CA GLU A 191 -24.31 -26.28 -1.39
C GLU A 191 -25.33 -25.74 -2.39
N ASP A 192 -24.93 -24.83 -3.26
CA ASP A 192 -25.78 -24.24 -4.28
C ASP A 192 -26.27 -25.28 -5.31
N ILE A 193 -25.45 -26.28 -5.62
CA ILE A 193 -25.81 -27.40 -6.52
C ILE A 193 -26.72 -28.40 -5.80
N ALA A 194 -26.45 -28.72 -4.52
CA ALA A 194 -27.18 -29.72 -3.76
C ALA A 194 -28.57 -29.23 -3.33
N ASN A 195 -28.77 -27.93 -3.22
CA ASN A 195 -30.03 -27.31 -2.81
C ASN A 195 -30.54 -26.34 -3.90
N PRO A 196 -30.86 -26.82 -5.12
CA PRO A 196 -31.48 -25.95 -6.12
C PRO A 196 -32.87 -25.57 -5.63
N VAL A 197 -33.15 -24.28 -5.63
CA VAL A 197 -34.46 -23.72 -5.22
C VAL A 197 -35.55 -24.16 -6.20
#